data_39f1b3ee7feab1ff9dba1de29869ea9b
#
_entry.id   39f1b3ee7feab1ff9dba1de29869ea9b
#
_cell.length_a   1.000
_cell.length_b   1.000
_cell.length_c   1.000
_cell.angle_alpha   90.00
_cell.angle_beta   90.00
_cell.angle_gamma   90.00
#
_symmetry.space_group_name_H-M   'P 1'
#
loop_
_entity.id
_entity.type
_entity.pdbx_description
1 polymer ?
#
loop_
_entity_poly.entity_id
_entity_poly.type
_entity_poly.pdbx_seq_one_letter_code
_entity_poly.pdbx_strand_id
1 'polypeptide(L)'
;DNVELSLLSGAGGSGSISFKSKGTKSSPNGGSGGDGGSIYFKTDKKIYDFSSIYSNSSFKAENGEDAGKDFQDGKSGKDLFISIPIGTSILVDNEKVAEILEEDVSYLICKGGKGGKGNKELISKRNPNPKISESGEKRKKINVSLQLSLITDIAILGLPNSGKSTLIKTITNSNAKTGSYPFTTISPNLGVFESKQKNLLICDLPGLIEGASEVVGMGDSILKHLKNTKVLIMLLDPSNEEYNLEE
;
A
#
# COMPACT_ATOMS: atom_id res chain seq x y z
N ASP A 1 11.63 -5.95 0.53
CA ASP A 1 10.49 -6.79 0.95
C ASP A 1 9.48 -6.87 -0.18
N ASN A 2 8.97 -8.06 -0.42
CA ASN A 2 7.91 -8.31 -1.39
C ASN A 2 6.79 -9.11 -0.72
N VAL A 3 5.55 -8.64 -0.84
CA VAL A 3 4.37 -9.30 -0.26
C VAL A 3 3.29 -9.43 -1.31
N GLU A 4 2.74 -10.62 -1.46
CA GLU A 4 1.59 -10.86 -2.33
C GLU A 4 0.30 -10.88 -1.53
N LEU A 5 -0.68 -10.11 -1.97
CA LEU A 5 -1.97 -9.95 -1.32
C LEU A 5 -3.11 -10.27 -2.28
N SER A 6 -4.12 -10.95 -1.76
CA SER A 6 -5.41 -11.13 -2.43
C SER A 6 -6.43 -10.18 -1.81
N LEU A 7 -6.91 -9.22 -2.58
CA LEU A 7 -7.84 -8.20 -2.13
C LEU A 7 -9.23 -8.47 -2.70
N LEU A 8 -10.23 -8.42 -1.83
CA LEU A 8 -11.63 -8.65 -2.18
C LEU A 8 -12.46 -7.44 -1.78
N SER A 9 -12.97 -6.68 -2.74
CA SER A 9 -13.87 -5.57 -2.41
C SER A 9 -15.20 -6.05 -1.84
N GLY A 10 -15.95 -5.18 -1.20
CA GLY A 10 -17.34 -5.43 -0.85
C GLY A 10 -18.22 -5.55 -2.10
N ALA A 11 -19.18 -6.46 -2.10
CA ALA A 11 -20.25 -6.48 -3.09
C ALA A 11 -21.29 -5.42 -2.74
N GLY A 12 -21.95 -4.85 -3.74
CA GLY A 12 -23.13 -4.03 -3.50
C GLY A 12 -24.32 -4.88 -3.04
N GLY A 13 -25.17 -4.33 -2.19
CA GLY A 13 -26.43 -4.93 -1.81
C GLY A 13 -27.48 -4.84 -2.93
N SER A 14 -28.43 -5.72 -2.93
CA SER A 14 -29.52 -5.73 -3.94
C SER A 14 -30.62 -4.73 -3.59
N GLY A 15 -31.21 -4.12 -4.61
CA GLY A 15 -32.40 -3.31 -4.46
C GLY A 15 -33.64 -4.15 -4.18
N SER A 16 -34.63 -3.57 -3.55
CA SER A 16 -35.89 -4.21 -3.15
C SER A 16 -37.06 -3.86 -4.06
N ILE A 17 -37.98 -4.80 -4.18
CA ILE A 17 -39.29 -4.58 -4.81
C ILE A 17 -40.32 -4.53 -3.71
N SER A 18 -40.93 -3.36 -3.51
CA SER A 18 -42.00 -3.18 -2.54
C SER A 18 -43.01 -2.15 -3.02
N PHE A 19 -44.24 -2.26 -2.56
CA PHE A 19 -45.35 -1.37 -2.93
C PHE A 19 -46.13 -0.97 -1.68
N LYS A 20 -46.39 0.33 -1.55
CA LYS A 20 -47.29 0.87 -0.53
C LYS A 20 -48.65 1.11 -1.14
N SER A 21 -49.67 0.46 -0.56
CA SER A 21 -51.04 0.66 -0.97
C SER A 21 -51.68 1.81 -0.18
N LYS A 22 -52.35 2.71 -0.87
CA LYS A 22 -53.18 3.76 -0.28
C LYS A 22 -54.54 3.75 -1.01
N GLY A 23 -55.50 3.06 -0.42
CA GLY A 23 -56.78 2.75 -1.08
C GLY A 23 -56.60 1.87 -2.30
N THR A 24 -57.13 2.29 -3.45
CA THR A 24 -57.01 1.58 -4.74
C THR A 24 -55.70 1.83 -5.48
N LYS A 25 -54.85 2.78 -4.99
CA LYS A 25 -53.57 3.12 -5.63
C LYS A 25 -52.43 2.41 -4.92
N SER A 26 -51.52 1.83 -5.71
CA SER A 26 -50.30 1.21 -5.25
C SER A 26 -49.09 2.00 -5.82
N SER A 27 -48.09 2.32 -5.01
CA SER A 27 -46.89 3.04 -5.42
C SER A 27 -45.64 2.28 -5.02
N PRO A 28 -44.60 2.22 -5.89
CA PRO A 28 -43.34 1.60 -5.59
C PRO A 28 -42.65 2.30 -4.42
N ASN A 29 -42.13 1.50 -3.47
CA ASN A 29 -41.44 2.02 -2.28
C ASN A 29 -40.29 1.10 -1.82
N GLY A 30 -39.80 0.23 -2.70
CA GLY A 30 -38.60 -0.56 -2.40
C GLY A 30 -37.36 0.31 -2.35
N GLY A 31 -36.53 0.13 -1.32
CA GLY A 31 -35.28 0.83 -1.15
C GLY A 31 -34.18 0.33 -2.09
N SER A 32 -33.07 1.06 -2.16
CA SER A 32 -31.86 0.70 -2.92
C SER A 32 -30.83 0.04 -2.01
N GLY A 33 -30.09 -0.93 -2.53
CA GLY A 33 -29.03 -1.61 -1.80
C GLY A 33 -27.86 -0.66 -1.49
N GLY A 34 -27.14 -0.93 -0.43
CA GLY A 34 -25.95 -0.19 -0.05
C GLY A 34 -24.75 -0.53 -0.95
N ASP A 35 -23.84 0.41 -1.12
CA ASP A 35 -22.59 0.17 -1.81
C ASP A 35 -21.68 -0.75 -0.99
N GLY A 36 -20.88 -1.58 -1.63
CA GLY A 36 -19.82 -2.34 -0.97
C GLY A 36 -18.63 -1.47 -0.62
N GLY A 37 -17.91 -1.81 0.45
CA GLY A 37 -16.70 -1.12 0.86
C GLY A 37 -15.57 -1.30 -0.14
N SER A 38 -14.78 -0.25 -0.30
CA SER A 38 -13.56 -0.22 -1.11
C SER A 38 -12.34 -0.57 -0.27
N ILE A 39 -11.21 -0.90 -0.90
CA ILE A 39 -9.94 -1.14 -0.22
C ILE A 39 -8.95 -0.06 -0.63
N TYR A 40 -8.31 0.52 0.38
CA TYR A 40 -7.30 1.55 0.23
C TYR A 40 -5.99 1.10 0.89
N PHE A 41 -4.88 1.42 0.26
CA PHE A 41 -3.60 1.45 0.95
C PHE A 41 -3.38 2.84 1.52
N LYS A 42 -2.99 2.91 2.79
CA LYS A 42 -2.68 4.16 3.48
C LYS A 42 -1.25 4.13 3.98
N THR A 43 -0.45 5.13 3.62
CA THR A 43 0.92 5.25 4.14
C THR A 43 0.93 5.71 5.60
N ASP A 44 1.79 5.06 6.40
CA ASP A 44 2.03 5.41 7.79
C ASP A 44 3.54 5.47 8.04
N LYS A 45 4.03 6.62 8.49
CA LYS A 45 5.44 6.85 8.83
C LYS A 45 5.98 6.01 9.99
N LYS A 46 5.09 5.39 10.76
CA LYS A 46 5.47 4.50 11.87
C LYS A 46 5.72 3.06 11.42
N ILE A 47 5.36 2.76 10.18
CA ILE A 47 5.52 1.43 9.58
C ILE A 47 6.73 1.48 8.66
N TYR A 48 7.70 0.61 8.90
CA TYR A 48 8.96 0.56 8.16
C TYR A 48 9.11 -0.73 7.32
N ASP A 49 8.23 -1.70 7.53
CA ASP A 49 8.23 -3.00 6.85
C ASP A 49 6.80 -3.54 6.68
N PHE A 50 6.67 -4.69 6.03
CA PHE A 50 5.38 -5.36 5.85
C PHE A 50 5.06 -6.39 6.95
N SER A 51 5.75 -6.39 8.08
CA SER A 51 5.58 -7.42 9.14
C SER A 51 4.12 -7.53 9.63
N SER A 52 3.40 -6.40 9.69
CA SER A 52 1.97 -6.38 10.05
C SER A 52 1.06 -7.02 9.00
N ILE A 53 1.54 -7.16 7.76
CA ILE A 53 0.77 -7.69 6.62
C ILE A 53 1.12 -9.15 6.34
N TYR A 54 2.34 -9.60 6.65
CA TYR A 54 2.80 -10.99 6.40
C TYR A 54 1.91 -12.06 7.03
N SER A 55 1.27 -11.76 8.15
CA SER A 55 0.38 -12.70 8.83
C SER A 55 -0.96 -12.90 8.13
N ASN A 56 -1.31 -12.03 7.18
CA ASN A 56 -2.59 -12.06 6.49
C ASN A 56 -2.41 -11.77 5.00
N SER A 57 -2.46 -12.79 4.17
CA SER A 57 -2.32 -12.68 2.71
C SER A 57 -3.64 -12.32 1.99
N SER A 58 -4.76 -12.24 2.70
CA SER A 58 -6.07 -11.97 2.12
C SER A 58 -6.84 -10.94 2.93
N PHE A 59 -7.32 -9.90 2.26
CA PHE A 59 -8.11 -8.83 2.86
C PHE A 59 -9.44 -8.70 2.15
N LYS A 60 -10.51 -8.48 2.93
CA LYS A 60 -11.88 -8.36 2.42
C LYS A 60 -12.55 -7.15 3.04
N ALA A 61 -13.08 -6.25 2.18
CA ALA A 61 -13.93 -5.15 2.60
C ALA A 61 -15.38 -5.64 2.85
N GLU A 62 -16.14 -4.86 3.60
CA GLU A 62 -17.51 -5.14 3.98
C GLU A 62 -18.45 -5.03 2.78
N ASN A 63 -19.44 -5.92 2.68
CA ASN A 63 -20.46 -5.82 1.66
C ASN A 63 -21.49 -4.75 2.03
N GLY A 64 -22.12 -4.14 1.01
CA GLY A 64 -23.33 -3.38 1.23
C GLY A 64 -24.50 -4.30 1.62
N GLU A 65 -25.39 -3.79 2.44
CA GLU A 65 -26.60 -4.49 2.85
C GLU A 65 -27.66 -4.43 1.74
N ASP A 66 -28.47 -5.49 1.64
CA ASP A 66 -29.63 -5.49 0.76
C ASP A 66 -30.67 -4.51 1.27
N ALA A 67 -31.42 -3.95 0.35
CA ALA A 67 -32.53 -3.03 0.66
C ALA A 67 -33.72 -3.74 1.29
N GLY A 68 -34.40 -3.01 2.18
CA GLY A 68 -35.65 -3.40 2.76
C GLY A 68 -36.89 -2.90 1.98
N LYS A 69 -38.06 -3.15 2.57
CA LYS A 69 -39.34 -2.59 2.17
C LYS A 69 -39.50 -1.18 2.76
N ASP A 70 -40.56 -0.47 2.36
CA ASP A 70 -40.94 0.81 2.96
C ASP A 70 -39.83 1.86 3.00
N PHE A 71 -39.20 2.07 1.83
CA PHE A 71 -38.10 3.05 1.62
C PHE A 71 -36.82 2.77 2.43
N GLN A 72 -36.64 1.56 2.92
CA GLN A 72 -35.43 1.21 3.68
C GLN A 72 -34.29 0.88 2.70
N ASP A 73 -33.38 1.81 2.56
CA ASP A 73 -32.15 1.59 1.82
C ASP A 73 -31.16 0.73 2.65
N GLY A 74 -30.39 -0.12 1.97
CA GLY A 74 -29.33 -0.89 2.58
C GLY A 74 -28.18 0.02 2.99
N LYS A 75 -27.52 -0.31 4.11
CA LYS A 75 -26.33 0.43 4.53
C LYS A 75 -25.14 0.10 3.65
N SER A 76 -24.32 1.10 3.35
CA SER A 76 -23.05 0.89 2.67
C SER A 76 -22.07 0.15 3.57
N GLY A 77 -21.31 -0.78 2.99
CA GLY A 77 -20.21 -1.46 3.66
C GLY A 77 -19.06 -0.49 3.94
N LYS A 78 -18.34 -0.74 5.02
CA LYS A 78 -17.20 0.07 5.42
C LYS A 78 -16.01 -0.17 4.51
N ASP A 79 -15.33 0.92 4.17
CA ASP A 79 -14.05 0.87 3.48
C ASP A 79 -12.97 0.24 4.39
N LEU A 80 -12.05 -0.48 3.77
CA LEU A 80 -10.91 -1.10 4.43
C LEU A 80 -9.64 -0.34 4.10
N PHE A 81 -8.94 0.11 5.14
CA PHE A 81 -7.64 0.77 5.01
C PHE A 81 -6.55 -0.19 5.49
N ILE A 82 -5.58 -0.45 4.62
CA ILE A 82 -4.41 -1.27 4.91
C ILE A 82 -3.22 -0.34 5.01
N SER A 83 -2.61 -0.29 6.19
CA SER A 83 -1.44 0.56 6.40
C SER A 83 -0.20 -0.07 5.78
N ILE A 84 0.53 0.73 5.02
CA ILE A 84 1.76 0.34 4.32
C ILE A 84 2.86 1.35 4.60
N PRO A 85 4.15 0.95 4.54
CA PRO A 85 5.26 1.88 4.65
C PRO A 85 5.34 2.83 3.46
N ILE A 86 5.95 4.00 3.70
CA ILE A 86 6.30 4.95 2.63
C ILE A 86 7.36 4.28 1.74
N GLY A 87 7.32 4.55 0.43
CA GLY A 87 8.21 3.90 -0.53
C GLY A 87 7.71 2.58 -1.06
N THR A 88 6.43 2.29 -0.82
CA THR A 88 5.82 1.09 -1.36
C THR A 88 5.44 1.28 -2.83
N SER A 89 5.98 0.42 -3.68
CA SER A 89 5.52 0.22 -5.06
C SER A 89 4.41 -0.82 -5.07
N ILE A 90 3.32 -0.51 -5.76
CA ILE A 90 2.13 -1.36 -5.90
C ILE A 90 2.10 -1.91 -7.30
N LEU A 91 2.07 -3.24 -7.42
CA LEU A 91 1.95 -3.92 -8.71
C LEU A 91 0.63 -4.71 -8.73
N VAL A 92 -0.09 -4.60 -9.85
CA VAL A 92 -1.26 -5.41 -10.16
C VAL A 92 -0.96 -6.20 -11.41
N ASP A 93 -1.12 -7.51 -11.39
CA ASP A 93 -0.79 -8.40 -12.50
C ASP A 93 0.65 -8.19 -13.05
N ASN A 94 1.61 -7.96 -12.13
CA ASN A 94 3.01 -7.64 -12.39
C ASN A 94 3.29 -6.29 -13.08
N GLU A 95 2.27 -5.45 -13.27
CA GLU A 95 2.44 -4.09 -13.75
C GLU A 95 2.43 -3.10 -12.59
N LYS A 96 3.41 -2.21 -12.54
CA LYS A 96 3.50 -1.16 -11.52
C LYS A 96 2.41 -0.11 -11.78
N VAL A 97 1.43 -0.05 -10.87
CA VAL A 97 0.31 0.89 -10.97
C VAL A 97 0.52 2.16 -10.16
N ALA A 98 1.31 2.09 -9.09
CA ALA A 98 1.64 3.25 -8.27
C ALA A 98 2.93 3.04 -7.47
N GLU A 99 3.53 4.15 -7.05
CA GLU A 99 4.58 4.21 -6.03
C GLU A 99 4.22 5.35 -5.07
N ILE A 100 4.11 5.02 -3.79
CA ILE A 100 3.64 6.00 -2.80
C ILE A 100 4.84 6.45 -1.97
N LEU A 101 5.28 7.68 -2.21
CA LEU A 101 6.47 8.30 -1.60
C LEU A 101 6.11 9.33 -0.52
N GLU A 102 4.83 9.67 -0.36
CA GLU A 102 4.35 10.70 0.55
C GLU A 102 3.68 10.11 1.79
N GLU A 103 3.68 10.87 2.88
CA GLU A 103 3.01 10.51 4.14
C GLU A 103 1.49 10.74 4.04
N ASP A 104 0.71 9.97 4.81
CA ASP A 104 -0.75 10.10 4.96
C ASP A 104 -1.55 10.07 3.64
N VAL A 105 -0.98 9.49 2.59
CA VAL A 105 -1.66 9.29 1.31
C VAL A 105 -2.51 8.03 1.37
N SER A 106 -3.76 8.14 0.90
CA SER A 106 -4.65 7.01 0.70
C SER A 106 -4.83 6.74 -0.79
N TYR A 107 -4.46 5.53 -1.22
CA TYR A 107 -4.56 5.09 -2.61
C TYR A 107 -5.65 4.03 -2.76
N LEU A 108 -6.67 4.34 -3.58
CA LEU A 108 -7.73 3.38 -3.89
C LEU A 108 -7.20 2.27 -4.78
N ILE A 109 -7.20 1.05 -4.27
CA ILE A 109 -6.70 -0.11 -5.02
C ILE A 109 -7.83 -1.02 -5.52
N CYS A 110 -8.88 -1.20 -4.75
CA CYS A 110 -10.01 -2.03 -5.15
C CYS A 110 -11.33 -1.36 -4.79
N LYS A 111 -12.06 -0.91 -5.81
CA LYS A 111 -13.35 -0.24 -5.63
C LYS A 111 -14.45 -1.23 -5.28
N GLY A 112 -15.29 -0.89 -4.29
CA GLY A 112 -16.50 -1.62 -3.93
C GLY A 112 -17.53 -1.64 -5.05
N GLY A 113 -18.36 -2.68 -5.04
CA GLY A 113 -19.49 -2.80 -5.96
C GLY A 113 -20.60 -1.82 -5.61
N LYS A 114 -21.26 -1.26 -6.60
CA LYS A 114 -22.41 -0.38 -6.39
C LYS A 114 -23.63 -1.16 -5.94
N GLY A 115 -24.41 -0.56 -5.04
CA GLY A 115 -25.73 -1.06 -4.66
C GLY A 115 -26.71 -1.02 -5.83
N GLY A 116 -27.60 -2.02 -5.89
CA GLY A 116 -28.65 -2.11 -6.88
C GLY A 116 -29.81 -1.18 -6.54
N LYS A 117 -30.43 -0.60 -7.55
CA LYS A 117 -31.58 0.29 -7.37
C LYS A 117 -32.83 -0.49 -7.01
N GLY A 118 -33.60 0.02 -6.05
CA GLY A 118 -34.93 -0.44 -5.75
C GLY A 118 -35.97 0.03 -6.76
N ASN A 119 -37.14 -0.59 -6.74
CA ASN A 119 -38.19 -0.26 -7.72
C ASN A 119 -38.65 1.20 -7.64
N LYS A 120 -38.47 1.89 -6.53
CA LYS A 120 -38.75 3.32 -6.38
C LYS A 120 -37.88 4.17 -7.30
N GLU A 121 -36.60 3.88 -7.40
CA GLU A 121 -35.66 4.64 -8.24
C GLU A 121 -35.82 4.33 -9.74
N LEU A 122 -36.46 3.23 -10.07
CA LEU A 122 -36.70 2.78 -11.44
C LEU A 122 -38.02 3.32 -12.04
N ILE A 123 -38.72 4.20 -11.30
CA ILE A 123 -39.94 4.85 -11.80
C ILE A 123 -39.58 5.74 -13.00
N SER A 124 -40.34 5.59 -14.06
CA SER A 124 -40.19 6.40 -15.27
C SER A 124 -41.56 6.77 -15.84
N LYS A 125 -41.61 7.76 -16.75
CA LYS A 125 -42.85 8.14 -17.45
C LYS A 125 -43.48 6.99 -18.20
N ARG A 126 -42.66 6.04 -18.72
CA ARG A 126 -43.13 4.86 -19.45
C ARG A 126 -43.56 3.70 -18.52
N ASN A 127 -42.94 3.64 -17.32
CA ASN A 127 -43.26 2.61 -16.34
C ASN A 127 -43.36 3.25 -14.94
N PRO A 128 -44.52 3.71 -14.53
CA PRO A 128 -44.73 4.36 -13.23
C PRO A 128 -44.76 3.39 -12.05
N ASN A 129 -44.95 2.10 -12.31
CA ASN A 129 -45.05 1.06 -11.29
C ASN A 129 -44.10 -0.11 -11.61
N PRO A 130 -42.77 0.06 -11.59
CA PRO A 130 -41.83 -0.99 -11.92
C PRO A 130 -41.91 -2.13 -10.90
N LYS A 131 -42.01 -3.37 -11.41
CA LYS A 131 -41.97 -4.62 -10.64
C LYS A 131 -40.59 -5.30 -10.72
N ILE A 132 -39.57 -4.51 -10.89
CA ILE A 132 -38.17 -4.94 -11.01
C ILE A 132 -37.31 -4.15 -10.05
N SER A 133 -36.17 -4.70 -9.65
CA SER A 133 -35.09 -4.05 -8.97
C SER A 133 -33.76 -4.51 -9.57
N GLU A 134 -32.70 -3.78 -9.32
CA GLU A 134 -31.34 -4.14 -9.75
C GLU A 134 -30.65 -4.96 -8.66
N SER A 135 -29.88 -5.96 -9.06
CA SER A 135 -28.93 -6.61 -8.16
C SER A 135 -27.75 -5.70 -7.93
N GLY A 136 -27.15 -5.75 -6.74
CA GLY A 136 -25.89 -5.08 -6.51
C GLY A 136 -24.76 -5.64 -7.37
N GLU A 137 -23.77 -4.81 -7.63
CA GLU A 137 -22.57 -5.24 -8.35
C GLU A 137 -21.79 -6.29 -7.55
N LYS A 138 -21.26 -7.29 -8.26
CA LYS A 138 -20.44 -8.32 -7.64
C LYS A 138 -19.13 -7.71 -7.11
N ARG A 139 -18.59 -8.35 -6.05
CA ARG A 139 -17.25 -8.01 -5.53
C ARG A 139 -16.18 -8.22 -6.60
N LYS A 140 -15.15 -7.39 -6.53
CA LYS A 140 -13.96 -7.55 -7.36
C LYS A 140 -12.86 -8.23 -6.54
N LYS A 141 -12.15 -9.15 -7.17
CA LYS A 141 -10.94 -9.77 -6.61
C LYS A 141 -9.75 -9.32 -7.44
N ILE A 142 -8.71 -8.83 -6.79
CA ILE A 142 -7.45 -8.48 -7.41
C ILE A 142 -6.30 -9.08 -6.61
N ASN A 143 -5.24 -9.48 -7.29
CA ASN A 143 -3.99 -9.88 -6.67
C ASN A 143 -3.01 -8.73 -6.83
N VAL A 144 -2.36 -8.37 -5.74
CA VAL A 144 -1.46 -7.23 -5.67
C VAL A 144 -0.15 -7.70 -5.08
N SER A 145 0.95 -7.30 -5.70
CA SER A 145 2.28 -7.42 -5.13
C SER A 145 2.74 -6.06 -4.62
N LEU A 146 3.13 -6.00 -3.37
CA LEU A 146 3.73 -4.83 -2.75
C LEU A 146 5.24 -5.01 -2.70
N GLN A 147 5.98 -4.04 -3.19
CA GLN A 147 7.43 -4.02 -3.15
C GLN A 147 7.87 -2.77 -2.40
N LEU A 148 8.63 -2.96 -1.32
CA LEU A 148 9.20 -1.85 -0.57
C LEU A 148 10.51 -1.42 -1.20
N SER A 149 10.55 -0.20 -1.72
CA SER A 149 11.79 0.46 -2.10
C SER A 149 12.38 1.11 -0.86
N LEU A 150 13.64 0.84 -0.56
CA LEU A 150 14.34 1.53 0.51
C LEU A 150 14.39 3.03 0.20
N ILE A 151 13.60 3.81 0.93
CA ILE A 151 13.77 5.26 0.96
C ILE A 151 14.65 5.55 2.16
N THR A 152 15.92 5.83 1.91
CA THR A 152 16.84 6.30 2.94
C THR A 152 17.11 7.78 2.73
N ASP A 153 17.08 8.55 3.81
CA ASP A 153 17.48 9.96 3.71
C ASP A 153 18.99 10.06 3.45
N ILE A 154 19.79 9.19 4.07
CA ILE A 154 21.24 9.16 3.97
C ILE A 154 21.72 7.73 3.72
N ALA A 155 22.51 7.50 2.68
CA ALA A 155 23.24 6.27 2.46
C ALA A 155 24.73 6.48 2.72
N ILE A 156 25.36 5.52 3.41
CA ILE A 156 26.80 5.55 3.68
C ILE A 156 27.49 4.49 2.83
N LEU A 157 28.47 4.91 2.05
CA LEU A 157 29.35 4.08 1.23
C LEU A 157 30.75 4.09 1.80
N GLY A 158 31.52 3.07 1.49
CA GLY A 158 32.95 2.97 1.85
C GLY A 158 33.42 1.54 1.81
N LEU A 159 34.72 1.31 1.75
CA LEU A 159 35.33 -0.02 1.75
C LEU A 159 35.01 -0.80 3.06
N PRO A 160 35.15 -2.11 3.07
CA PRO A 160 35.10 -2.90 4.29
C PRO A 160 36.02 -2.31 5.35
N ASN A 161 35.61 -2.41 6.60
CA ASN A 161 36.37 -1.92 7.75
C ASN A 161 36.64 -0.41 7.79
N SER A 162 36.11 0.41 6.87
CA SER A 162 36.21 1.87 6.89
C SER A 162 35.44 2.55 8.04
N GLY A 163 34.78 1.77 8.90
CA GLY A 163 34.10 2.30 10.09
C GLY A 163 32.64 2.70 9.87
N LYS A 164 32.00 2.39 8.73
CA LYS A 164 30.59 2.72 8.42
C LYS A 164 29.62 2.29 9.51
N SER A 165 29.65 1.02 9.88
CA SER A 165 28.73 0.46 10.88
C SER A 165 29.00 1.04 12.29
N THR A 166 30.24 1.42 12.59
CA THR A 166 30.61 2.10 13.83
C THR A 166 30.04 3.52 13.83
N LEU A 167 30.17 4.23 12.71
CA LEU A 167 29.62 5.58 12.55
C LEU A 167 28.09 5.55 12.77
N ILE A 168 27.39 4.66 12.09
CA ILE A 168 25.92 4.54 12.23
C ILE A 168 25.55 4.26 13.69
N LYS A 169 26.19 3.28 14.34
CA LYS A 169 25.93 2.97 15.76
C LYS A 169 26.18 4.14 16.69
N THR A 170 27.14 5.00 16.37
CA THR A 170 27.49 6.15 17.20
C THR A 170 26.53 7.30 17.06
N ILE A 171 26.04 7.57 15.82
CA ILE A 171 25.17 8.71 15.54
C ILE A 171 23.68 8.38 15.66
N THR A 172 23.31 7.09 15.63
CA THR A 172 21.93 6.65 15.83
C THR A 172 21.77 6.06 17.22
N ASN A 173 20.71 6.44 17.93
CA ASN A 173 20.42 5.86 19.25
C ASN A 173 20.23 4.35 19.10
N SER A 174 21.17 3.57 19.56
CA SER A 174 21.38 2.13 19.75
C SER A 174 20.32 1.08 19.32
N ASN A 175 19.27 1.47 18.62
CA ASN A 175 18.26 0.58 18.06
C ASN A 175 18.43 0.42 16.54
N ALA A 176 19.68 0.25 16.06
CA ALA A 176 19.93 -0.14 14.69
C ALA A 176 19.27 -1.52 14.47
N LYS A 177 18.11 -1.53 13.85
CA LYS A 177 17.50 -2.77 13.42
C LYS A 177 18.24 -3.26 12.19
N THR A 178 18.89 -4.41 12.30
CA THR A 178 19.33 -5.16 11.12
C THR A 178 18.09 -5.67 10.40
N GLY A 179 17.73 -5.06 9.29
CA GLY A 179 16.66 -5.55 8.43
C GLY A 179 17.25 -6.53 7.43
N SER A 180 16.71 -7.74 7.33
CA SER A 180 17.00 -8.62 6.20
C SER A 180 16.17 -8.14 5.00
N TYR A 181 16.84 -7.60 3.99
CA TYR A 181 16.18 -7.16 2.76
C TYR A 181 16.37 -8.20 1.66
N PRO A 182 15.30 -8.59 0.94
CA PRO A 182 15.29 -9.74 0.04
C PRO A 182 16.15 -9.63 -1.22
N PHE A 183 16.87 -8.56 -1.42
CA PHE A 183 17.74 -8.39 -2.60
C PHE A 183 19.20 -8.07 -2.25
N THR A 184 19.55 -8.13 -0.98
CA THR A 184 20.92 -7.98 -0.54
C THR A 184 21.38 -9.28 0.08
N THR A 185 22.45 -9.86 -0.44
CA THR A 185 23.15 -11.02 0.15
C THR A 185 23.71 -10.66 1.56
N ILE A 186 23.77 -9.37 1.85
CA ILE A 186 24.28 -8.78 3.10
C ILE A 186 23.19 -7.84 3.62
N SER A 187 22.72 -8.08 4.83
CA SER A 187 21.72 -7.25 5.50
C SER A 187 22.27 -5.85 5.76
N PRO A 188 21.70 -4.76 5.20
CA PRO A 188 22.14 -3.42 5.50
C PRO A 188 21.81 -3.04 6.95
N ASN A 189 22.71 -2.29 7.58
CA ASN A 189 22.44 -1.72 8.88
C ASN A 189 21.64 -0.42 8.71
N LEU A 190 20.48 -0.36 9.32
CA LEU A 190 19.64 0.84 9.33
C LEU A 190 19.72 1.49 10.70
N GLY A 191 19.84 2.81 10.72
CA GLY A 191 19.78 3.61 11.92
C GLY A 191 18.89 4.82 11.72
N VAL A 192 18.19 5.23 12.78
CA VAL A 192 17.42 6.47 12.79
C VAL A 192 18.22 7.52 13.55
N PHE A 193 18.58 8.59 12.85
CA PHE A 193 19.17 9.76 13.45
C PHE A 193 18.06 10.73 13.87
N GLU A 194 17.92 10.95 15.16
CA GLU A 194 16.93 11.86 15.71
C GLU A 194 17.47 13.29 15.75
N SER A 195 16.91 14.15 14.91
CA SER A 195 17.17 15.58 14.94
C SER A 195 15.97 16.33 15.53
N LYS A 196 16.22 17.54 16.06
CA LYS A 196 15.14 18.41 16.59
C LYS A 196 14.06 18.75 15.56
N GLN A 197 14.37 18.67 14.28
CA GLN A 197 13.46 19.04 13.20
C GLN A 197 12.85 17.84 12.47
N LYS A 198 13.61 16.76 12.32
CA LYS A 198 13.19 15.58 11.54
C LYS A 198 14.05 14.38 11.91
N ASN A 199 13.42 13.20 11.96
CA ASN A 199 14.14 11.94 12.02
C ASN A 199 14.64 11.57 10.62
N LEU A 200 15.92 11.22 10.52
CA LEU A 200 16.57 10.83 9.26
C LEU A 200 16.90 9.34 9.29
N LEU A 201 16.50 8.62 8.26
CA LEU A 201 16.85 7.22 8.09
C LEU A 201 18.21 7.12 7.39
N ILE A 202 19.16 6.48 8.08
CA ILE A 202 20.53 6.25 7.60
C ILE A 202 20.69 4.76 7.29
N CYS A 203 21.28 4.45 6.14
CA CYS A 203 21.54 3.10 5.68
C CYS A 203 23.03 2.90 5.41
N ASP A 204 23.58 1.78 5.89
CA ASP A 204 24.88 1.25 5.46
C ASP A 204 24.65 0.37 4.23
N LEU A 205 25.29 0.69 3.13
CA LEU A 205 25.26 -0.12 1.90
C LEU A 205 26.59 -0.87 1.77
N PRO A 206 26.70 -2.06 2.41
CA PRO A 206 27.90 -2.87 2.31
C PRO A 206 28.06 -3.45 0.90
N GLY A 207 29.28 -3.60 0.44
CA GLY A 207 29.62 -4.34 -0.80
C GLY A 207 29.45 -3.57 -2.11
N LEU A 208 29.14 -2.26 -2.09
CA LEU A 208 28.96 -1.48 -3.31
C LEU A 208 30.28 -1.18 -4.01
N ILE A 209 31.38 -1.14 -3.28
CA ILE A 209 32.72 -0.85 -3.80
C ILE A 209 33.48 -2.12 -4.17
N GLU A 210 33.22 -3.24 -3.45
CA GLU A 210 33.96 -4.51 -3.64
C GLU A 210 33.53 -5.31 -4.88
N GLY A 211 32.39 -5.05 -5.49
CA GLY A 211 31.83 -5.89 -6.54
C GLY A 211 31.29 -5.15 -7.75
N ALA A 212 31.55 -3.86 -7.87
CA ALA A 212 31.00 -3.06 -8.98
C ALA A 212 31.45 -3.55 -10.36
N SER A 213 32.58 -4.26 -10.44
CA SER A 213 33.14 -4.79 -11.70
C SER A 213 32.85 -6.28 -11.94
N GLU A 214 32.46 -7.08 -10.92
CA GLU A 214 32.41 -8.53 -11.08
C GLU A 214 31.00 -9.16 -11.01
N VAL A 215 29.98 -8.43 -10.54
CA VAL A 215 28.62 -9.00 -10.37
C VAL A 215 27.62 -8.32 -11.30
N VAL A 216 27.50 -8.87 -12.49
CA VAL A 216 26.42 -8.55 -13.44
C VAL A 216 25.06 -8.77 -12.76
N GLY A 217 24.31 -7.69 -12.50
CA GLY A 217 22.96 -7.74 -11.92
C GLY A 217 22.81 -7.22 -10.48
N MET A 218 23.88 -7.12 -9.69
CA MET A 218 23.80 -6.59 -8.32
C MET A 218 23.85 -5.05 -8.31
N GLY A 219 24.55 -4.44 -9.28
CA GLY A 219 24.63 -2.99 -9.43
C GLY A 219 23.28 -2.33 -9.71
N ASP A 220 22.44 -2.91 -10.56
CA ASP A 220 21.12 -2.36 -10.90
C ASP A 220 20.14 -2.38 -9.69
N SER A 221 20.23 -3.38 -8.85
CA SER A 221 19.40 -3.47 -7.65
C SER A 221 19.79 -2.38 -6.63
N ILE A 222 21.08 -2.19 -6.41
CA ILE A 222 21.60 -1.19 -5.47
C ILE A 222 21.38 0.23 -6.01
N LEU A 223 21.58 0.45 -7.31
CA LEU A 223 21.30 1.74 -7.95
C LEU A 223 19.81 2.12 -7.88
N LYS A 224 18.91 1.15 -7.91
CA LYS A 224 17.47 1.40 -7.68
C LYS A 224 17.19 1.91 -6.26
N HIS A 225 17.93 1.40 -5.27
CA HIS A 225 17.79 1.86 -3.88
C HIS A 225 18.39 3.26 -3.69
N LEU A 226 19.49 3.58 -4.39
CA LEU A 226 20.12 4.90 -4.35
C LEU A 226 19.27 5.99 -5.01
N LYS A 227 18.40 5.66 -5.96
CA LYS A 227 17.52 6.66 -6.61
C LYS A 227 16.65 7.45 -5.63
N ASN A 228 16.29 6.85 -4.51
CA ASN A 228 15.43 7.46 -3.51
C ASN A 228 16.19 7.99 -2.29
N THR A 229 17.54 7.97 -2.34
CA THR A 229 18.42 8.51 -1.28
C THR A 229 18.68 9.99 -1.55
N LYS A 230 18.53 10.82 -0.51
CA LYS A 230 18.72 12.28 -0.63
C LYS A 230 20.17 12.70 -0.52
N VAL A 231 20.93 12.00 0.33
CA VAL A 231 22.35 12.31 0.61
C VAL A 231 23.15 11.03 0.60
N LEU A 232 24.25 11.05 -0.15
CA LEU A 232 25.24 9.99 -0.17
C LEU A 232 26.49 10.44 0.56
N ILE A 233 26.90 9.68 1.58
CA ILE A 233 28.14 9.92 2.32
C ILE A 233 29.13 8.84 1.93
N MET A 234 30.28 9.23 1.39
CA MET A 234 31.39 8.33 1.15
C MET A 234 32.38 8.41 2.31
N LEU A 235 32.60 7.28 2.98
CA LEU A 235 33.55 7.15 4.06
C LEU A 235 34.88 6.58 3.54
N LEU A 236 35.92 7.39 3.55
CA LEU A 236 37.25 7.02 3.10
C LEU A 236 38.15 6.85 4.31
N ASP A 237 38.94 5.76 4.31
CA ASP A 237 40.01 5.54 5.29
C ASP A 237 41.34 5.84 4.62
N PRO A 238 41.99 6.98 4.97
CA PRO A 238 43.25 7.38 4.33
C PRO A 238 44.42 6.46 4.67
N SER A 239 44.28 5.57 5.63
CA SER A 239 45.30 4.57 5.95
C SER A 239 45.25 3.32 5.07
N ASN A 240 44.22 3.20 4.26
CA ASN A 240 44.05 2.06 3.36
C ASN A 240 44.72 2.38 2.00
N GLU A 241 45.73 1.64 1.63
CA GLU A 241 46.48 1.77 0.37
C GLU A 241 45.66 1.49 -0.90
N GLU A 242 44.45 0.93 -0.76
CA GLU A 242 43.54 0.66 -1.90
C GLU A 242 42.86 1.95 -2.44
N TYR A 243 42.94 3.08 -1.71
CA TYR A 243 42.48 4.36 -2.21
C TYR A 243 43.59 5.10 -2.99
N ASN A 244 43.43 5.16 -4.29
CA ASN A 244 44.21 6.09 -5.10
C ASN A 244 43.46 7.43 -5.10
N LEU A 245 43.86 8.35 -4.22
CA LEU A 245 43.21 9.66 -4.07
C LEU A 245 43.59 10.67 -5.15
N GLU A 246 44.41 10.27 -6.15
CA GLU A 246 44.91 11.13 -7.21
C GLU A 246 44.14 10.95 -8.57
N GLU A 247 43.15 10.06 -8.65
CA GLU A 247 42.23 9.95 -9.77
C GLU A 247 40.78 10.33 -9.33
#